data_a54649501b55b3c9e8c70089e97fe3ca
#
_entry.id   a54649501b55b3c9e8c70089e97fe3ca
#
_cell.length_a   1.000
_cell.length_b   1.000
_cell.length_c   1.000
_cell.angle_alpha   90.00
_cell.angle_beta   90.00
_cell.angle_gamma   90.00
#
_symmetry.space_group_name_H-M   'P 1'
#
loop_
_entity.id
_entity.type
_entity.pdbx_description
1 polymer ?
#
loop_
_entity_poly.entity_id
_entity_poly.type
_entity_poly.pdbx_seq_one_letter_code
_entity_poly.pdbx_strand_id
1 'polypeptide(L)'
;MITGKEMLKNEKKKLAEESMESVAADLLIPGGMPVGIYMETDGVMVLGTEKVKAFDGKKYEPADRLVKEGDYIVAFNNEKINNKKELIDKVDRLTEEEVVLKLKREGEILNVKMEPVKCKEGDYKLGIWVRDNTQGLGTVTFLTKNSMYGALGHGIHDADTGKILNLSKGKLYRTSIREIKKGKPGEPGGMEGIIIYNRYNVIGTITKNTDAGIYGHMEWLDESLELQSPVKPARKDEVEKGDAVIRCSIDGEVKEYKIRINKMNRRAKELNKGIEIEIVDDELLEKTGGIVQGMSGSPILQNGKLVGAVTHVFVNDPTKGYGIFIENMLKNVK
;
A
#
# COMPACT_ATOMS: atom_id res chain seq x y z
N MET A 1 -26.11 3.54 -23.54
CA MET A 1 -25.14 4.22 -24.43
C MET A 1 -23.83 4.33 -23.69
N ILE A 2 -22.75 3.79 -24.25
CA ILE A 2 -21.40 3.90 -23.70
C ILE A 2 -20.96 5.37 -23.89
N THR A 3 -20.50 6.03 -22.83
CA THR A 3 -20.05 7.42 -22.92
C THR A 3 -18.75 7.52 -23.71
N GLY A 4 -18.47 8.66 -24.38
CA GLY A 4 -17.22 8.85 -25.11
C GLY A 4 -15.96 8.62 -24.25
N LYS A 5 -16.04 8.88 -22.93
CA LYS A 5 -14.95 8.57 -21.98
C LYS A 5 -14.77 7.06 -21.73
N GLU A 6 -15.85 6.29 -21.78
CA GLU A 6 -15.78 4.81 -21.67
C GLU A 6 -15.22 4.19 -22.95
N MET A 7 -15.55 4.74 -24.11
CA MET A 7 -14.94 4.31 -25.39
C MET A 7 -13.43 4.58 -25.40
N LEU A 8 -13.01 5.77 -25.01
CA LEU A 8 -11.59 6.14 -24.93
C LEU A 8 -10.82 5.27 -23.93
N LYS A 9 -11.45 4.92 -22.78
CA LYS A 9 -10.85 4.01 -21.77
C LYS A 9 -10.69 2.60 -22.33
N ASN A 10 -11.68 2.10 -23.08
CA ASN A 10 -11.62 0.77 -23.69
C ASN A 10 -10.58 0.69 -24.82
N GLU A 11 -10.47 1.73 -25.65
CA GLU A 11 -9.40 1.82 -26.67
C GLU A 11 -8.01 1.82 -26.05
N LYS A 12 -7.78 2.65 -25.03
CA LYS A 12 -6.50 2.70 -24.33
C LYS A 12 -6.15 1.38 -23.65
N LYS A 13 -7.14 0.69 -23.06
CA LYS A 13 -6.95 -0.64 -22.49
C LYS A 13 -6.52 -1.65 -23.54
N LYS A 14 -7.15 -1.66 -24.71
CA LYS A 14 -6.80 -2.56 -25.81
C LYS A 14 -5.38 -2.29 -26.32
N LEU A 15 -5.00 -1.03 -26.51
CA LEU A 15 -3.64 -0.64 -26.91
C LEU A 15 -2.59 -1.08 -25.87
N ALA A 16 -2.91 -0.94 -24.57
CA ALA A 16 -2.03 -1.40 -23.50
C ALA A 16 -1.84 -2.92 -23.52
N GLU A 17 -2.92 -3.69 -23.72
CA GLU A 17 -2.86 -5.15 -23.83
C GLU A 17 -1.99 -5.57 -25.04
N GLU A 18 -2.19 -4.96 -26.20
CA GLU A 18 -1.39 -5.22 -27.42
C GLU A 18 0.09 -4.87 -27.22
N SER A 19 0.41 -3.77 -26.54
CA SER A 19 1.80 -3.36 -26.22
C SER A 19 2.47 -4.39 -25.30
N MET A 20 1.76 -4.89 -24.28
CA MET A 20 2.27 -5.86 -23.31
C MET A 20 2.49 -7.25 -23.93
N GLU A 21 1.68 -7.67 -24.90
CA GLU A 21 1.83 -8.97 -25.59
C GLU A 21 3.17 -9.10 -26.30
N SER A 22 3.81 -7.99 -26.69
CA SER A 22 5.13 -7.99 -27.34
C SER A 22 6.29 -8.29 -26.38
N VAL A 23 6.07 -8.24 -25.06
CA VAL A 23 7.10 -8.47 -24.04
C VAL A 23 7.36 -9.97 -23.88
N ALA A 24 8.63 -10.39 -23.95
CA ALA A 24 8.98 -11.80 -23.71
C ALA A 24 8.66 -12.20 -22.26
N ALA A 25 8.31 -13.48 -22.05
CA ALA A 25 7.76 -13.98 -20.78
C ALA A 25 8.68 -13.82 -19.55
N ASP A 26 9.98 -13.72 -19.79
CA ASP A 26 11.04 -13.57 -18.79
C ASP A 26 11.49 -12.13 -18.59
N LEU A 27 10.89 -11.16 -19.30
CA LEU A 27 11.20 -9.74 -19.18
C LEU A 27 10.15 -9.02 -18.33
N LEU A 28 10.60 -7.95 -17.70
CA LEU A 28 9.78 -7.04 -16.90
C LEU A 28 9.92 -5.61 -17.44
N ILE A 29 8.84 -4.86 -17.43
CA ILE A 29 8.90 -3.41 -17.67
C ILE A 29 9.16 -2.74 -16.31
N PRO A 30 10.32 -2.09 -16.12
CA PRO A 30 10.59 -1.35 -14.88
C PRO A 30 9.62 -0.16 -14.77
N GLY A 31 9.04 0.02 -13.59
CA GLY A 31 8.13 1.13 -13.32
C GLY A 31 8.85 2.43 -12.99
N GLY A 32 8.53 3.01 -11.84
CA GLY A 32 9.04 4.30 -11.37
C GLY A 32 7.94 5.37 -11.29
N MET A 33 6.75 5.09 -11.83
CA MET A 33 5.62 6.01 -11.75
C MET A 33 5.00 5.99 -10.34
N PRO A 34 4.62 7.16 -9.80
CA PRO A 34 3.88 7.24 -8.55
C PRO A 34 2.42 6.83 -8.77
N VAL A 35 1.86 6.18 -7.76
CA VAL A 35 0.46 5.76 -7.76
C VAL A 35 -0.21 6.12 -6.46
N GLY A 36 -1.48 6.50 -6.54
CA GLY A 36 -2.38 6.59 -5.41
C GLY A 36 -2.91 5.20 -5.07
N ILE A 37 -2.86 4.85 -3.82
CA ILE A 37 -3.28 3.56 -3.29
C ILE A 37 -4.51 3.76 -2.44
N TYR A 38 -5.53 2.94 -2.65
CA TYR A 38 -6.71 2.83 -1.79
C TYR A 38 -7.00 1.36 -1.54
N MET A 39 -7.06 0.97 -0.28
CA MET A 39 -7.34 -0.39 0.15
C MET A 39 -8.47 -0.42 1.17
N GLU A 40 -9.43 -1.33 0.99
CA GLU A 40 -10.47 -1.68 1.95
C GLU A 40 -10.07 -2.96 2.69
N THR A 41 -10.33 -3.00 3.99
CA THR A 41 -10.04 -4.16 4.83
C THR A 41 -11.15 -5.21 4.75
N ASP A 42 -10.83 -6.46 5.06
CA ASP A 42 -11.80 -7.55 5.19
C ASP A 42 -12.50 -7.48 6.55
N GLY A 43 -13.58 -6.69 6.61
CA GLY A 43 -14.22 -6.27 7.84
C GLY A 43 -13.68 -4.94 8.37
N VAL A 44 -14.08 -4.58 9.57
CA VAL A 44 -13.74 -3.29 10.21
C VAL A 44 -12.70 -3.51 11.29
N MET A 45 -11.49 -2.96 11.10
CA MET A 45 -10.38 -3.17 12.02
C MET A 45 -10.54 -2.35 13.30
N VAL A 46 -10.28 -2.98 14.43
CA VAL A 46 -10.24 -2.35 15.76
C VAL A 46 -8.88 -1.69 15.96
N LEU A 47 -8.90 -0.38 16.24
CA LEU A 47 -7.73 0.44 16.58
C LEU A 47 -7.52 0.53 18.10
N GLY A 48 -8.56 0.27 18.89
CA GLY A 48 -8.52 0.36 20.35
C GLY A 48 -9.91 0.48 20.95
N THR A 49 -9.95 0.61 22.28
CA THR A 49 -11.18 0.79 23.05
C THR A 49 -11.14 2.09 23.85
N GLU A 50 -12.32 2.60 24.22
CA GLU A 50 -12.45 3.81 25.04
C GLU A 50 -13.58 3.72 26.05
N LYS A 51 -13.47 4.56 27.10
CA LYS A 51 -14.55 4.77 28.05
C LYS A 51 -15.67 5.59 27.46
N VAL A 52 -16.87 5.05 27.51
CA VAL A 52 -18.10 5.70 27.05
C VAL A 52 -18.84 6.35 28.24
N LYS A 53 -19.19 7.63 28.13
CA LYS A 53 -20.02 8.31 29.12
C LYS A 53 -21.49 7.94 28.86
N ALA A 54 -22.11 7.24 29.83
CA ALA A 54 -23.50 6.83 29.75
C ALA A 54 -24.48 7.99 30.14
N PHE A 55 -25.76 7.77 29.89
CA PHE A 55 -26.85 8.69 30.25
C PHE A 55 -26.92 8.96 31.75
N ASP A 56 -26.54 8.00 32.59
CA ASP A 56 -26.47 8.15 34.06
C ASP A 56 -25.27 9.00 34.54
N GLY A 57 -24.46 9.51 33.60
CA GLY A 57 -23.27 10.32 33.86
C GLY A 57 -22.01 9.54 34.21
N LYS A 58 -22.09 8.21 34.40
CA LYS A 58 -20.94 7.35 34.66
C LYS A 58 -20.22 6.99 33.39
N LYS A 59 -18.99 6.51 33.53
CA LYS A 59 -18.16 5.99 32.40
C LYS A 59 -18.09 4.49 32.48
N TYR A 60 -18.35 3.83 31.35
CA TYR A 60 -18.28 2.38 31.17
C TYR A 60 -17.27 2.04 30.07
N GLU A 61 -16.70 0.86 30.13
CA GLU A 61 -15.79 0.30 29.10
C GLU A 61 -16.40 -1.00 28.54
N PRO A 62 -17.42 -0.90 27.65
CA PRO A 62 -18.16 -2.08 27.19
C PRO A 62 -17.31 -3.06 26.40
N ALA A 63 -16.22 -2.59 25.78
CA ALA A 63 -15.33 -3.39 24.95
C ALA A 63 -14.06 -3.87 25.68
N ASP A 64 -13.84 -3.47 26.95
CA ASP A 64 -12.62 -3.85 27.70
C ASP A 64 -12.47 -5.37 27.79
N ARG A 65 -11.26 -5.86 27.48
CA ARG A 65 -10.87 -7.29 27.45
C ARG A 65 -11.65 -8.18 26.47
N LEU A 66 -12.68 -7.64 25.80
CA LEU A 66 -13.49 -8.36 24.83
C LEU A 66 -12.88 -8.25 23.43
N VAL A 67 -12.54 -7.04 23.00
CA VAL A 67 -11.88 -6.79 21.72
C VAL A 67 -10.44 -6.32 21.95
N LYS A 68 -9.59 -6.52 20.94
CA LYS A 68 -8.18 -6.13 20.97
C LYS A 68 -7.84 -5.36 19.71
N GLU A 69 -6.87 -4.50 19.83
CA GLU A 69 -6.23 -3.83 18.70
C GLU A 69 -5.77 -4.84 17.65
N GLY A 70 -6.14 -4.59 16.38
CA GLY A 70 -5.88 -5.48 15.26
C GLY A 70 -6.89 -6.61 15.07
N ASP A 71 -7.96 -6.71 15.87
CA ASP A 71 -9.12 -7.54 15.54
C ASP A 71 -9.86 -6.94 14.34
N TYR A 72 -10.54 -7.80 13.56
CA TYR A 72 -11.47 -7.34 12.52
C TYR A 72 -12.89 -7.73 12.88
N ILE A 73 -13.79 -6.76 12.98
CA ILE A 73 -15.22 -7.01 13.14
C ILE A 73 -15.77 -7.40 11.77
N VAL A 74 -16.16 -8.66 11.61
CA VAL A 74 -16.64 -9.23 10.35
C VAL A 74 -18.15 -9.51 10.33
N ALA A 75 -18.80 -9.52 11.50
CA ALA A 75 -20.26 -9.56 11.60
C ALA A 75 -20.74 -8.92 12.92
N PHE A 76 -21.99 -8.43 12.89
CA PHE A 76 -22.74 -7.88 13.99
C PHE A 76 -24.09 -8.60 14.07
N ASN A 77 -24.41 -9.25 15.21
CA ASN A 77 -25.60 -10.07 15.39
C ASN A 77 -25.83 -11.06 14.22
N ASN A 78 -24.76 -11.78 13.83
CA ASN A 78 -24.71 -12.72 12.69
C ASN A 78 -24.89 -12.10 11.29
N GLU A 79 -25.10 -10.81 11.17
CA GLU A 79 -25.12 -10.15 9.87
C GLU A 79 -23.71 -9.66 9.50
N LYS A 80 -23.29 -9.97 8.26
CA LYS A 80 -21.96 -9.62 7.77
C LYS A 80 -21.75 -8.08 7.79
N ILE A 81 -20.56 -7.65 8.21
CA ILE A 81 -20.09 -6.26 8.16
C ILE A 81 -18.92 -6.18 7.19
N ASN A 82 -19.05 -5.34 6.18
CA ASN A 82 -18.00 -5.12 5.18
C ASN A 82 -17.25 -3.80 5.38
N ASN A 83 -17.85 -2.81 6.02
CA ASN A 83 -17.30 -1.48 6.19
C ASN A 83 -17.81 -0.79 7.47
N LYS A 84 -17.14 0.30 7.84
CA LYS A 84 -17.44 1.09 9.02
C LYS A 84 -18.85 1.67 9.01
N LYS A 85 -19.35 2.09 7.85
CA LYS A 85 -20.71 2.65 7.73
C LYS A 85 -21.77 1.61 8.10
N GLU A 86 -21.65 0.37 7.59
CA GLU A 86 -22.57 -0.72 7.94
C GLU A 86 -22.55 -1.01 9.44
N LEU A 87 -21.38 -0.96 10.09
CA LEU A 87 -21.26 -1.13 11.54
C LEU A 87 -21.97 0.00 12.30
N ILE A 88 -21.73 1.25 11.92
CA ILE A 88 -22.39 2.42 12.52
C ILE A 88 -23.90 2.34 12.34
N ASP A 89 -24.40 2.08 11.13
CA ASP A 89 -25.83 1.98 10.83
C ASP A 89 -26.54 0.91 11.71
N LYS A 90 -25.81 -0.17 12.11
CA LYS A 90 -26.34 -1.18 13.02
C LYS A 90 -26.33 -0.73 14.48
N VAL A 91 -25.28 -0.06 14.91
CA VAL A 91 -25.20 0.49 16.27
C VAL A 91 -26.26 1.57 16.50
N ASP A 92 -26.52 2.43 15.50
CA ASP A 92 -27.52 3.48 15.55
C ASP A 92 -28.98 2.94 15.64
N ARG A 93 -29.20 1.67 15.27
CA ARG A 93 -30.53 1.02 15.34
C ARG A 93 -30.74 0.17 16.60
N LEU A 94 -29.82 0.21 17.54
CA LEU A 94 -29.92 -0.57 18.78
C LEU A 94 -31.06 -0.07 19.69
N THR A 95 -31.70 -1.04 20.36
CA THR A 95 -32.81 -0.82 21.30
C THR A 95 -32.62 -1.51 22.66
N GLU A 96 -31.44 -1.40 23.26
CA GLU A 96 -31.12 -1.97 24.59
C GLU A 96 -30.80 -3.48 24.63
N GLU A 97 -30.36 -4.05 23.51
CA GLU A 97 -30.04 -5.47 23.45
C GLU A 97 -28.56 -5.75 23.58
N GLU A 98 -28.20 -6.87 24.22
CA GLU A 98 -26.86 -7.44 24.13
C GLU A 98 -26.52 -7.72 22.65
N VAL A 99 -25.34 -7.34 22.20
CA VAL A 99 -24.90 -7.58 20.82
C VAL A 99 -23.81 -8.63 20.77
N VAL A 100 -23.76 -9.36 19.66
CA VAL A 100 -22.73 -10.35 19.37
C VAL A 100 -21.88 -9.81 18.21
N LEU A 101 -20.61 -9.52 18.49
CA LEU A 101 -19.61 -9.23 17.48
C LEU A 101 -18.90 -10.52 17.06
N LYS A 102 -18.85 -10.80 15.76
CA LYS A 102 -17.96 -11.81 15.22
C LYS A 102 -16.66 -11.16 14.84
N LEU A 103 -15.58 -11.56 15.52
CA LEU A 103 -14.23 -11.04 15.32
C LEU A 103 -13.37 -12.06 14.59
N LYS A 104 -12.48 -11.56 13.72
CA LYS A 104 -11.36 -12.32 13.17
C LYS A 104 -10.09 -11.83 13.86
N ARG A 105 -9.49 -12.67 14.71
CA ARG A 105 -8.26 -12.42 15.49
C ARG A 105 -7.19 -13.42 15.08
N GLU A 106 -6.09 -12.96 14.50
CA GLU A 106 -4.96 -13.82 14.08
C GLU A 106 -5.38 -15.02 13.20
N GLY A 107 -6.42 -14.83 12.38
CA GLY A 107 -6.97 -15.86 11.51
C GLY A 107 -8.11 -16.68 12.13
N GLU A 108 -8.28 -16.65 13.44
CA GLU A 108 -9.35 -17.35 14.16
C GLU A 108 -10.63 -16.50 14.22
N ILE A 109 -11.79 -17.16 14.25
CA ILE A 109 -13.10 -16.53 14.40
C ILE A 109 -13.58 -16.67 15.84
N LEU A 110 -13.88 -15.52 16.47
CA LEU A 110 -14.39 -15.43 17.84
C LEU A 110 -15.74 -14.76 17.84
N ASN A 111 -16.67 -15.25 18.68
CA ASN A 111 -17.92 -14.55 18.95
C ASN A 111 -17.82 -13.91 20.33
N VAL A 112 -18.03 -12.62 20.39
CA VAL A 112 -17.92 -11.81 21.60
C VAL A 112 -19.26 -11.16 21.87
N LYS A 113 -19.82 -11.41 23.05
CA LYS A 113 -21.02 -10.74 23.56
C LYS A 113 -20.64 -9.50 24.31
N MET A 114 -21.36 -8.41 24.09
CA MET A 114 -21.16 -7.16 24.80
C MET A 114 -22.45 -6.37 24.95
N GLU A 115 -22.51 -5.55 26.00
CA GLU A 115 -23.61 -4.66 26.27
C GLU A 115 -23.26 -3.25 25.77
N PRO A 116 -23.98 -2.71 24.77
CA PRO A 116 -23.80 -1.32 24.33
C PRO A 116 -24.13 -0.33 25.44
N VAL A 117 -23.40 0.76 25.52
CA VAL A 117 -23.65 1.82 26.51
C VAL A 117 -24.63 2.83 25.94
N LYS A 118 -25.77 3.00 26.62
CA LYS A 118 -26.75 4.05 26.32
C LYS A 118 -26.23 5.42 26.73
N CYS A 119 -25.99 6.30 25.79
CA CYS A 119 -25.45 7.64 26.00
C CYS A 119 -26.56 8.70 26.18
N LYS A 120 -27.60 8.61 25.39
CA LYS A 120 -28.86 9.37 25.43
C LYS A 120 -29.96 8.52 24.79
N GLU A 121 -31.18 9.02 24.74
CA GLU A 121 -32.26 8.28 24.10
C GLU A 121 -31.95 7.99 22.62
N GLY A 122 -31.98 6.72 22.25
CA GLY A 122 -31.69 6.26 20.90
C GLY A 122 -30.19 6.32 20.46
N ASP A 123 -29.26 6.63 21.38
CA ASP A 123 -27.83 6.71 21.09
C ASP A 123 -27.05 5.71 21.92
N TYR A 124 -26.53 4.69 21.26
CA TYR A 124 -25.73 3.61 21.87
C TYR A 124 -24.31 3.62 21.33
N LYS A 125 -23.34 3.25 22.16
CA LYS A 125 -21.93 3.14 21.78
C LYS A 125 -21.30 1.86 22.27
N LEU A 126 -20.41 1.32 21.47
CA LEU A 126 -19.63 0.12 21.78
C LEU A 126 -18.26 0.45 22.44
N GLY A 127 -17.85 1.71 22.43
CA GLY A 127 -16.53 2.12 22.95
C GLY A 127 -15.36 1.53 22.17
N ILE A 128 -15.48 1.41 20.84
CA ILE A 128 -14.46 0.83 19.95
C ILE A 128 -14.08 1.85 18.89
N TRP A 129 -12.77 2.11 18.75
CA TRP A 129 -12.22 2.86 17.64
C TRP A 129 -11.95 1.94 16.47
N VAL A 130 -12.38 2.32 15.27
CA VAL A 130 -12.35 1.44 14.10
C VAL A 130 -11.90 2.13 12.81
N ARG A 131 -11.31 1.33 11.91
CA ARG A 131 -10.93 1.72 10.55
C ARG A 131 -11.31 0.61 9.56
N ASP A 132 -11.68 0.96 8.33
CA ASP A 132 -12.07 0.01 7.29
C ASP A 132 -11.33 0.22 5.96
N ASN A 133 -10.48 1.24 5.89
CA ASN A 133 -9.68 1.53 4.70
C ASN A 133 -8.36 2.22 5.03
N THR A 134 -7.46 2.19 4.07
CA THR A 134 -6.23 2.97 4.10
C THR A 134 -5.93 3.53 2.71
N GLN A 135 -5.19 4.62 2.68
CA GLN A 135 -4.79 5.29 1.45
C GLN A 135 -3.38 5.85 1.60
N GLY A 136 -2.69 5.98 0.49
CA GLY A 136 -1.33 6.48 0.47
C GLY A 136 -0.79 6.65 -0.94
N LEU A 137 0.47 7.05 -1.01
CA LEU A 137 1.26 7.13 -2.23
C LEU A 137 2.34 6.06 -2.22
N GLY A 138 2.68 5.57 -3.40
CA GLY A 138 3.78 4.66 -3.59
C GLY A 138 4.22 4.64 -5.04
N THR A 139 5.16 3.77 -5.36
CA THR A 139 5.72 3.65 -6.70
C THR A 139 5.53 2.23 -7.24
N VAL A 140 5.14 2.11 -8.51
CA VAL A 140 5.11 0.83 -9.24
C VAL A 140 6.54 0.39 -9.50
N THR A 141 6.87 -0.85 -9.13
CA THR A 141 8.22 -1.41 -9.33
C THR A 141 8.38 -2.00 -10.71
N PHE A 142 7.43 -2.82 -11.13
CA PHE A 142 7.48 -3.49 -12.43
C PHE A 142 6.10 -3.92 -12.91
N LEU A 143 6.04 -4.18 -14.23
CA LEU A 143 4.94 -4.89 -14.88
C LEU A 143 5.47 -6.12 -15.59
N THR A 144 4.64 -7.16 -15.64
CA THR A 144 4.83 -8.35 -16.47
C THR A 144 4.06 -8.22 -17.77
N LYS A 145 4.36 -9.07 -18.76
CA LYS A 145 3.62 -9.12 -20.03
C LYS A 145 2.11 -9.37 -19.89
N ASN A 146 1.67 -9.95 -18.78
CA ASN A 146 0.26 -10.22 -18.52
C ASN A 146 -0.39 -9.09 -17.69
N SER A 147 0.16 -7.88 -17.75
CA SER A 147 -0.31 -6.71 -17.00
C SER A 147 -0.36 -6.89 -15.48
N MET A 148 0.28 -7.94 -14.94
CA MET A 148 0.47 -8.05 -13.49
C MET A 148 1.56 -7.08 -13.04
N TYR A 149 1.35 -6.41 -11.94
CA TYR A 149 2.36 -5.49 -11.38
C TYR A 149 2.79 -5.90 -9.96
N GLY A 150 3.98 -5.43 -9.59
CA GLY A 150 4.44 -5.34 -8.21
C GLY A 150 4.79 -3.90 -7.86
N ALA A 151 4.48 -3.47 -6.63
CA ALA A 151 4.75 -2.12 -6.15
C ALA A 151 5.17 -2.11 -4.68
N LEU A 152 5.74 -1.00 -4.22
CA LEU A 152 6.19 -0.71 -2.85
C LEU A 152 7.40 -1.50 -2.35
N GLY A 153 7.51 -2.79 -2.64
CA GLY A 153 8.56 -3.65 -2.08
C GLY A 153 8.39 -3.99 -0.60
N HIS A 154 7.32 -3.54 0.04
CA HIS A 154 6.91 -3.86 1.41
C HIS A 154 5.38 -3.87 1.51
N GLY A 155 4.85 -4.55 2.52
CA GLY A 155 3.41 -4.56 2.79
C GLY A 155 2.90 -3.23 3.32
N ILE A 156 1.60 -3.01 3.15
CA ILE A 156 0.90 -1.92 3.79
C ILE A 156 0.44 -2.41 5.17
N HIS A 157 0.94 -1.74 6.18
CA HIS A 157 0.62 -1.99 7.58
C HIS A 157 -0.29 -0.87 8.09
N ASP A 158 -1.12 -1.19 9.04
CA ASP A 158 -1.85 -0.19 9.78
C ASP A 158 -0.90 0.61 10.68
N ALA A 159 -1.03 1.93 10.65
CA ALA A 159 -0.11 2.83 11.34
C ALA A 159 -0.24 2.77 12.87
N ASP A 160 -1.43 2.43 13.38
CA ASP A 160 -1.72 2.38 14.82
C ASP A 160 -1.32 1.01 15.41
N THR A 161 -1.62 -0.07 14.71
CA THR A 161 -1.39 -1.45 15.19
C THR A 161 -0.08 -2.07 14.74
N GLY A 162 0.56 -1.51 13.70
CA GLY A 162 1.75 -2.07 13.06
C GLY A 162 1.52 -3.40 12.33
N LYS A 163 0.29 -3.91 12.27
CA LYS A 163 -0.04 -5.18 11.62
C LYS A 163 -0.27 -5.00 10.13
N ILE A 164 0.10 -6.02 9.33
CA ILE A 164 -0.22 -6.03 7.91
C ILE A 164 -1.74 -6.03 7.71
N LEU A 165 -2.23 -5.16 6.80
CA LEU A 165 -3.65 -5.03 6.55
C LEU A 165 -4.19 -6.21 5.74
N ASN A 166 -5.27 -6.84 6.24
CA ASN A 166 -6.03 -7.84 5.50
C ASN A 166 -6.84 -7.15 4.39
N LEU A 167 -6.48 -7.42 3.16
CA LEU A 167 -7.08 -6.81 1.98
C LEU A 167 -8.42 -7.49 1.64
N SER A 168 -9.49 -6.72 1.48
CA SER A 168 -10.74 -7.12 0.84
C SER A 168 -10.79 -6.67 -0.62
N LYS A 169 -10.56 -5.37 -0.84
CA LYS A 169 -10.51 -4.75 -2.15
C LYS A 169 -9.44 -3.67 -2.17
N GLY A 170 -8.80 -3.51 -3.32
CA GLY A 170 -7.83 -2.43 -3.48
C GLY A 170 -7.79 -1.92 -4.91
N LYS A 171 -7.44 -0.65 -5.04
CA LYS A 171 -7.31 0.02 -6.33
C LYS A 171 -6.08 0.89 -6.36
N LEU A 172 -5.46 0.93 -7.54
CA LEU A 172 -4.48 1.95 -7.87
C LEU A 172 -5.15 3.08 -8.64
N TYR A 173 -4.77 4.29 -8.29
CA TYR A 173 -5.26 5.50 -8.92
C TYR A 173 -4.12 6.28 -9.55
N ARG A 174 -4.42 6.96 -10.65
CA ARG A 174 -3.54 8.01 -11.16
C ARG A 174 -3.37 9.08 -10.09
N THR A 175 -2.15 9.52 -9.90
CA THR A 175 -1.80 10.60 -8.98
C THR A 175 -0.86 11.59 -9.64
N SER A 176 -0.81 12.80 -9.12
CA SER A 176 0.20 13.80 -9.45
C SER A 176 0.87 14.28 -8.19
N ILE A 177 2.21 14.30 -8.19
CA ILE A 177 3.00 14.87 -7.10
C ILE A 177 2.87 16.40 -7.18
N ARG A 178 2.59 17.03 -6.04
CA ARG A 178 2.41 18.48 -5.92
C ARG A 178 3.55 19.13 -5.18
N GLU A 179 4.04 18.46 -4.16
CA GLU A 179 5.08 18.97 -3.29
C GLU A 179 5.94 17.82 -2.78
N ILE A 180 7.20 18.12 -2.52
CA ILE A 180 8.13 17.21 -1.85
C ILE A 180 8.64 17.89 -0.59
N LYS A 181 8.31 17.30 0.55
CA LYS A 181 8.97 17.64 1.82
C LYS A 181 10.33 16.97 1.86
N LYS A 182 11.40 17.77 1.91
CA LYS A 182 12.76 17.23 1.97
C LYS A 182 12.99 16.46 3.27
N GLY A 183 13.63 15.30 3.13
CA GLY A 183 14.12 14.54 4.27
C GLY A 183 15.29 15.22 4.98
N LYS A 184 15.32 15.08 6.30
CA LYS A 184 16.42 15.55 7.17
C LYS A 184 16.72 14.46 8.21
N PRO A 185 17.91 14.42 8.80
CA PRO A 185 18.19 13.49 9.89
C PRO A 185 17.14 13.59 11.01
N GLY A 186 16.50 12.48 11.35
CA GLY A 186 15.41 12.41 12.33
C GLY A 186 14.01 12.73 11.80
N GLU A 187 13.91 13.31 10.60
CA GLU A 187 12.64 13.71 9.97
C GLU A 187 12.58 13.19 8.53
N PRO A 188 12.06 11.98 8.29
CA PRO A 188 11.88 11.47 6.94
C PRO A 188 10.99 12.40 6.11
N GLY A 189 11.43 12.73 4.90
CA GLY A 189 10.64 13.52 3.97
C GLY A 189 9.50 12.73 3.34
N GLY A 190 8.68 13.39 2.52
CA GLY A 190 7.54 12.77 1.87
C GLY A 190 7.14 13.46 0.59
N MET A 191 6.56 12.70 -0.34
CA MET A 191 5.84 13.21 -1.49
C MET A 191 4.39 13.50 -1.12
N GLU A 192 3.93 14.70 -1.41
CA GLU A 192 2.51 15.08 -1.30
C GLU A 192 1.90 15.09 -2.69
N GLY A 193 0.80 14.38 -2.88
CA GLY A 193 0.12 14.26 -4.16
C GLY A 193 -1.39 14.36 -4.02
N ILE A 194 -2.04 14.57 -5.17
CA ILE A 194 -3.50 14.58 -5.26
C ILE A 194 -3.96 13.27 -5.88
N ILE A 195 -4.84 12.56 -5.17
CA ILE A 195 -5.53 11.38 -5.65
C ILE A 195 -7.01 11.73 -5.80
N ILE A 196 -7.53 11.64 -7.03
CA ILE A 196 -8.96 11.85 -7.28
C ILE A 196 -9.63 10.47 -7.36
N TYR A 197 -10.36 10.13 -6.30
CA TYR A 197 -11.05 8.84 -6.16
C TYR A 197 -12.32 8.79 -7.01
N ASN A 198 -12.15 8.47 -8.29
CA ASN A 198 -13.26 8.19 -9.19
C ASN A 198 -12.92 7.04 -10.16
N ARG A 199 -13.94 6.48 -10.82
CA ARG A 199 -13.76 5.35 -11.73
C ARG A 199 -12.85 5.61 -12.95
N TYR A 200 -12.69 6.87 -13.33
CA TYR A 200 -11.89 7.25 -14.52
C TYR A 200 -10.39 7.32 -14.21
N ASN A 201 -10.04 7.52 -12.94
CA ASN A 201 -8.67 7.60 -12.47
C ASN A 201 -8.14 6.25 -11.94
N VAL A 202 -8.97 5.20 -11.90
CA VAL A 202 -8.51 3.85 -11.59
C VAL A 202 -7.62 3.35 -12.72
N ILE A 203 -6.40 2.97 -12.39
CA ILE A 203 -5.40 2.42 -13.31
C ILE A 203 -5.10 0.95 -13.08
N GLY A 204 -5.53 0.40 -11.95
CA GLY A 204 -5.35 -1.01 -11.64
C GLY A 204 -6.07 -1.45 -10.38
N THR A 205 -6.09 -2.76 -10.17
CA THR A 205 -6.63 -3.40 -8.96
C THR A 205 -5.50 -3.94 -8.10
N ILE A 206 -5.68 -3.95 -6.77
CA ILE A 206 -4.78 -4.60 -5.82
C ILE A 206 -5.45 -5.90 -5.39
N THR A 207 -4.77 -7.03 -5.58
CA THR A 207 -5.28 -8.36 -5.22
C THR A 207 -4.53 -9.01 -4.07
N LYS A 208 -3.30 -8.55 -3.78
CA LYS A 208 -2.48 -9.06 -2.68
C LYS A 208 -1.78 -7.91 -1.95
N ASN A 209 -1.74 -8.00 -0.62
CA ASN A 209 -0.88 -7.21 0.25
C ASN A 209 -0.01 -8.19 1.05
N THR A 210 1.31 -8.16 0.85
CA THR A 210 2.28 -9.09 1.43
C THR A 210 3.49 -8.35 1.97
N ASP A 211 4.32 -8.99 2.79
CA ASP A 211 5.57 -8.38 3.31
C ASP A 211 6.55 -7.95 2.20
N ALA A 212 6.39 -8.48 0.98
CA ALA A 212 7.25 -8.17 -0.17
C ALA A 212 6.66 -7.12 -1.12
N GLY A 213 5.48 -6.55 -0.80
CA GLY A 213 4.82 -5.54 -1.62
C GLY A 213 3.34 -5.78 -1.84
N ILE A 214 2.73 -4.90 -2.62
CA ILE A 214 1.38 -5.04 -3.14
C ILE A 214 1.42 -5.50 -4.59
N TYR A 215 0.44 -6.32 -4.99
CA TYR A 215 0.35 -6.93 -6.31
C TYR A 215 -1.07 -6.88 -6.84
N GLY A 216 -1.19 -6.87 -8.15
CA GLY A 216 -2.49 -6.87 -8.79
C GLY A 216 -2.37 -6.76 -10.29
N HIS A 217 -3.44 -6.33 -10.93
CA HIS A 217 -3.54 -6.19 -12.37
C HIS A 217 -3.62 -4.72 -12.76
N MET A 218 -2.79 -4.30 -13.72
CA MET A 218 -2.84 -2.97 -14.32
C MET A 218 -3.90 -2.96 -15.42
N GLU A 219 -4.89 -2.10 -15.28
CA GLU A 219 -6.00 -1.97 -16.24
C GLU A 219 -5.71 -0.90 -17.32
N TRP A 220 -4.74 -0.05 -17.05
CA TRP A 220 -4.37 1.03 -17.94
C TRP A 220 -2.88 1.35 -17.78
N LEU A 221 -2.16 1.43 -18.90
CA LEU A 221 -0.76 1.83 -18.93
C LEU A 221 -0.66 3.35 -19.08
N ASP A 222 0.21 3.95 -18.28
CA ASP A 222 0.62 5.32 -18.45
C ASP A 222 1.70 5.40 -19.54
N GLU A 223 1.75 6.49 -20.30
CA GLU A 223 2.77 6.71 -21.34
C GLU A 223 4.19 6.55 -20.79
N SER A 224 4.40 6.91 -19.52
CA SER A 224 5.69 6.73 -18.85
C SER A 224 6.14 5.27 -18.71
N LEU A 225 5.20 4.32 -18.70
CA LEU A 225 5.49 2.88 -18.69
C LEU A 225 5.60 2.31 -20.10
N GLU A 226 4.79 2.79 -21.04
CA GLU A 226 4.83 2.35 -22.45
C GLU A 226 6.19 2.64 -23.12
N LEU A 227 6.85 3.73 -22.72
CA LEU A 227 8.15 4.13 -23.23
C LEU A 227 9.34 3.36 -22.61
N GLN A 228 9.12 2.52 -21.60
CA GLN A 228 10.19 1.80 -20.94
C GLN A 228 10.57 0.52 -21.67
N SER A 229 11.87 0.33 -21.91
CA SER A 229 12.37 -0.92 -22.47
C SER A 229 12.31 -2.06 -21.43
N PRO A 230 11.76 -3.23 -21.83
CA PRO A 230 11.74 -4.40 -20.94
C PRO A 230 13.16 -4.87 -20.61
N VAL A 231 13.38 -5.28 -19.36
CA VAL A 231 14.67 -5.76 -18.86
C VAL A 231 14.54 -7.13 -18.18
N LYS A 232 15.63 -7.87 -18.08
CA LYS A 232 15.66 -9.11 -17.31
C LYS A 232 15.69 -8.82 -15.81
N PRO A 233 14.96 -9.59 -14.99
CA PRO A 233 15.18 -9.58 -13.55
C PRO A 233 16.53 -10.22 -13.22
N ALA A 234 17.25 -9.66 -12.27
CA ALA A 234 18.49 -10.24 -11.76
C ALA A 234 18.19 -11.29 -10.68
N ARG A 235 19.00 -12.33 -10.61
CA ARG A 235 19.04 -13.19 -9.44
C ARG A 235 19.82 -12.50 -8.32
N LYS A 236 19.59 -12.92 -7.08
CA LYS A 236 20.27 -12.33 -5.91
C LYS A 236 21.79 -12.43 -5.97
N ASP A 237 22.32 -13.48 -6.59
CA ASP A 237 23.76 -13.71 -6.76
C ASP A 237 24.39 -12.81 -7.84
N GLU A 238 23.60 -12.26 -8.75
CA GLU A 238 24.04 -11.34 -9.80
C GLU A 238 24.08 -9.87 -9.33
N VAL A 239 23.52 -9.56 -8.15
CA VAL A 239 23.55 -8.20 -7.60
C VAL A 239 24.90 -7.94 -6.94
N GLU A 240 25.54 -6.82 -7.27
CA GLU A 240 26.88 -6.46 -6.83
C GLU A 240 26.89 -5.13 -6.06
N LYS A 241 27.92 -4.92 -5.22
CA LYS A 241 28.20 -3.60 -4.65
C LYS A 241 28.69 -2.65 -5.74
N GLY A 242 28.34 -1.37 -5.61
CA GLY A 242 28.80 -0.34 -6.55
C GLY A 242 27.63 0.42 -7.16
N ASP A 243 27.87 0.98 -8.32
CA ASP A 243 26.96 1.90 -8.96
C ASP A 243 25.71 1.18 -9.49
N ALA A 244 24.58 1.85 -9.33
CA ALA A 244 23.27 1.44 -9.81
C ALA A 244 22.40 2.70 -10.02
N VAL A 245 21.19 2.54 -10.50
CA VAL A 245 20.22 3.63 -10.59
C VAL A 245 18.89 3.21 -9.98
N ILE A 246 18.14 4.20 -9.53
CA ILE A 246 16.71 4.05 -9.23
C ILE A 246 15.90 4.82 -10.25
N ARG A 247 14.69 4.33 -10.57
CA ARG A 247 13.72 5.10 -11.34
C ARG A 247 12.63 5.62 -10.42
N CYS A 248 12.36 6.90 -10.47
CA CYS A 248 11.22 7.51 -9.79
C CYS A 248 10.81 8.79 -10.48
N SER A 249 9.60 9.25 -10.19
CA SER A 249 9.10 10.53 -10.65
C SER A 249 8.94 11.46 -9.46
N ILE A 250 9.70 12.55 -9.44
CA ILE A 250 9.64 13.58 -8.41
C ILE A 250 9.13 14.92 -8.96
N ASP A 251 9.11 15.08 -10.27
CA ASP A 251 8.71 16.30 -10.98
C ASP A 251 7.69 16.04 -12.12
N GLY A 252 7.05 14.87 -12.11
CA GLY A 252 6.03 14.48 -13.11
C GLY A 252 6.55 13.55 -14.19
N GLU A 253 7.87 13.42 -14.36
CA GLU A 253 8.50 12.50 -15.30
C GLU A 253 9.25 11.39 -14.56
N VAL A 254 9.25 10.18 -15.12
CA VAL A 254 10.05 9.07 -14.60
C VAL A 254 11.48 9.20 -15.11
N LYS A 255 12.43 9.39 -14.18
CA LYS A 255 13.85 9.56 -14.48
C LYS A 255 14.69 8.53 -13.73
N GLU A 256 15.92 8.32 -14.21
CA GLU A 256 16.94 7.52 -13.52
C GLU A 256 17.83 8.44 -12.69
N TYR A 257 18.02 8.06 -11.41
CA TYR A 257 18.89 8.76 -10.48
C TYR A 257 19.96 7.81 -9.97
N LYS A 258 21.19 8.30 -9.85
CA LYS A 258 22.36 7.53 -9.43
C LYS A 258 22.25 7.15 -7.95
N ILE A 259 22.54 5.89 -7.69
CA ILE A 259 22.68 5.35 -6.35
C ILE A 259 23.91 4.47 -6.26
N ARG A 260 24.31 4.14 -5.03
CA ARG A 260 25.31 3.12 -4.76
C ARG A 260 24.74 2.02 -3.92
N ILE A 261 24.94 0.77 -4.31
CA ILE A 261 24.64 -0.41 -3.49
C ILE A 261 25.83 -0.62 -2.55
N ASN A 262 25.64 -0.36 -1.27
CA ASN A 262 26.70 -0.43 -0.25
C ASN A 262 26.84 -1.82 0.35
N LYS A 263 25.70 -2.51 0.57
CA LYS A 263 25.69 -3.81 1.22
C LYS A 263 24.50 -4.67 0.75
N MET A 264 24.69 -5.96 0.77
CA MET A 264 23.65 -6.94 0.44
C MET A 264 23.62 -8.04 1.49
N ASN A 265 22.42 -8.34 1.97
CA ASN A 265 22.14 -9.50 2.80
C ASN A 265 21.17 -10.43 2.07
N ARG A 266 21.70 -11.37 1.31
CA ARG A 266 20.90 -12.33 0.51
C ARG A 266 20.03 -13.27 1.35
N ARG A 267 20.33 -13.41 2.66
CA ARG A 267 19.61 -14.22 3.63
C ARG A 267 18.92 -13.38 4.72
N ALA A 268 18.60 -12.11 4.41
CA ALA A 268 17.88 -11.23 5.34
C ALA A 268 16.57 -11.88 5.78
N LYS A 269 16.32 -11.87 7.10
CA LYS A 269 15.04 -12.34 7.67
C LYS A 269 13.90 -11.42 7.22
N GLU A 270 14.14 -10.11 7.25
CA GLU A 270 13.24 -9.09 6.71
C GLU A 270 13.51 -8.95 5.21
N LEU A 271 12.60 -9.47 4.38
CA LEU A 271 12.78 -9.52 2.92
C LEU A 271 13.01 -8.15 2.30
N ASN A 272 12.40 -7.12 2.88
CA ASN A 272 12.44 -5.71 2.46
C ASN A 272 13.69 -4.93 2.92
N LYS A 273 14.66 -5.61 3.58
CA LYS A 273 15.95 -5.05 4.03
C LYS A 273 17.15 -5.84 3.48
N GLY A 274 17.00 -6.40 2.29
CA GLY A 274 18.05 -7.24 1.66
C GLY A 274 19.17 -6.45 1.00
N ILE A 275 18.92 -5.22 0.58
CA ILE A 275 19.88 -4.34 -0.11
C ILE A 275 19.99 -3.04 0.68
N GLU A 276 21.22 -2.58 0.97
CA GLU A 276 21.46 -1.23 1.51
C GLU A 276 21.95 -0.33 0.37
N ILE A 277 21.27 0.79 0.17
CA ILE A 277 21.55 1.76 -0.90
C ILE A 277 21.86 3.14 -0.33
N GLU A 278 22.56 3.95 -1.12
CA GLU A 278 22.85 5.34 -0.86
C GLU A 278 22.59 6.16 -2.12
N ILE A 279 21.83 7.24 -1.99
CA ILE A 279 21.62 8.22 -3.05
C ILE A 279 22.91 9.00 -3.24
N VAL A 280 23.41 9.03 -4.47
CA VAL A 280 24.64 9.79 -4.86
C VAL A 280 24.34 10.74 -6.01
N ASP A 281 23.08 10.90 -6.38
CA ASP A 281 22.61 11.80 -7.43
C ASP A 281 22.38 13.20 -6.87
N ASP A 282 23.09 14.19 -7.40
CA ASP A 282 23.04 15.57 -6.91
C ASP A 282 21.66 16.21 -7.10
N GLU A 283 20.99 15.95 -8.24
CA GLU A 283 19.65 16.49 -8.52
C GLU A 283 18.61 15.93 -7.53
N LEU A 284 18.65 14.62 -7.30
CA LEU A 284 17.73 13.99 -6.36
C LEU A 284 17.97 14.46 -4.94
N LEU A 285 19.24 14.56 -4.50
CA LEU A 285 19.60 15.07 -3.17
C LEU A 285 19.18 16.53 -2.99
N GLU A 286 19.38 17.37 -4.01
CA GLU A 286 18.92 18.75 -3.97
C GLU A 286 17.41 18.87 -3.82
N LYS A 287 16.62 18.05 -4.57
CA LYS A 287 15.17 18.14 -4.57
C LYS A 287 14.50 17.47 -3.36
N THR A 288 15.03 16.37 -2.88
CA THR A 288 14.37 15.51 -1.87
C THR A 288 15.13 15.39 -0.54
N GLY A 289 16.40 15.72 -0.51
CA GLY A 289 17.28 15.48 0.65
C GLY A 289 17.62 14.01 0.87
N GLY A 290 17.23 13.11 -0.04
CA GLY A 290 17.45 11.69 0.03
C GLY A 290 16.20 10.87 -0.34
N ILE A 291 16.05 9.69 0.25
CA ILE A 291 14.87 8.84 0.08
C ILE A 291 13.72 9.42 0.89
N VAL A 292 12.56 9.65 0.26
CA VAL A 292 11.38 10.21 0.88
C VAL A 292 10.19 9.24 0.79
N GLN A 293 9.21 9.39 1.67
CA GLN A 293 7.96 8.62 1.62
C GLN A 293 7.26 8.83 0.26
N GLY A 294 6.79 7.74 -0.34
CA GLY A 294 6.28 7.72 -1.71
C GLY A 294 7.28 7.12 -2.72
N MET A 295 8.59 7.15 -2.46
CA MET A 295 9.60 6.47 -3.30
C MET A 295 9.66 4.96 -3.08
N SER A 296 8.99 4.42 -2.06
CA SER A 296 8.88 2.96 -1.86
C SER A 296 8.31 2.29 -3.11
N GLY A 297 9.01 1.29 -3.63
CA GLY A 297 8.72 0.64 -4.90
C GLY A 297 9.54 1.15 -6.09
N SER A 298 10.28 2.24 -5.96
CA SER A 298 11.17 2.71 -7.04
C SER A 298 12.11 1.58 -7.48
N PRO A 299 12.05 1.13 -8.75
CA PRO A 299 12.88 0.03 -9.22
C PRO A 299 14.36 0.39 -9.19
N ILE A 300 15.18 -0.57 -8.74
CA ILE A 300 16.65 -0.49 -8.74
C ILE A 300 17.15 -1.25 -9.94
N LEU A 301 17.95 -0.60 -10.80
CA LEU A 301 18.57 -1.20 -11.96
C LEU A 301 20.09 -1.19 -11.82
N GLN A 302 20.72 -2.30 -12.22
CA GLN A 302 22.15 -2.46 -12.26
C GLN A 302 22.53 -3.34 -13.45
N ASN A 303 23.54 -2.92 -14.22
CA ASN A 303 24.03 -3.68 -15.39
C ASN A 303 22.91 -4.08 -16.38
N GLY A 304 21.93 -3.19 -16.62
CA GLY A 304 20.81 -3.42 -17.53
C GLY A 304 19.75 -4.42 -17.02
N LYS A 305 19.79 -4.80 -15.73
CA LYS A 305 18.83 -5.71 -15.11
C LYS A 305 18.05 -5.03 -13.98
N LEU A 306 16.83 -5.46 -13.76
CA LEU A 306 16.05 -5.07 -12.59
C LEU A 306 16.50 -5.92 -11.39
N VAL A 307 17.12 -5.30 -10.38
CA VAL A 307 17.72 -6.01 -9.24
C VAL A 307 16.84 -5.97 -7.98
N GLY A 308 15.97 -4.97 -7.87
CA GLY A 308 15.13 -4.81 -6.68
C GLY A 308 14.29 -3.55 -6.71
N ALA A 309 13.82 -3.16 -5.54
CA ALA A 309 13.06 -1.93 -5.32
C ALA A 309 13.46 -1.27 -4.00
N VAL A 310 13.40 0.06 -3.96
CA VAL A 310 13.54 0.85 -2.74
C VAL A 310 12.39 0.54 -1.80
N THR A 311 12.66 0.41 -0.49
CA THR A 311 11.64 0.06 0.51
C THR A 311 11.54 1.06 1.66
N HIS A 312 12.63 1.28 2.39
CA HIS A 312 12.64 2.10 3.60
C HIS A 312 13.82 3.05 3.60
N VAL A 313 13.61 4.25 4.12
CA VAL A 313 14.65 5.24 4.40
C VAL A 313 15.26 5.01 5.78
N PHE A 314 16.53 5.36 5.97
CA PHE A 314 17.13 5.43 7.30
C PHE A 314 16.73 6.75 7.96
N VAL A 315 16.09 6.67 9.11
CA VAL A 315 15.57 7.86 9.82
C VAL A 315 16.67 8.88 10.12
N ASN A 316 17.86 8.42 10.51
CA ASN A 316 18.97 9.28 10.90
C ASN A 316 19.85 9.72 9.71
N ASP A 317 19.67 9.15 8.53
CA ASP A 317 20.42 9.49 7.31
C ASP A 317 19.56 9.25 6.07
N PRO A 318 18.74 10.24 5.66
CA PRO A 318 17.82 10.06 4.53
C PRO A 318 18.52 9.77 3.19
N THR A 319 19.83 10.03 3.07
CA THR A 319 20.58 9.67 1.86
C THR A 319 20.71 8.15 1.69
N LYS A 320 20.44 7.37 2.75
CA LYS A 320 20.56 5.91 2.78
C LYS A 320 19.21 5.25 3.05
N GLY A 321 19.10 3.99 2.63
CA GLY A 321 17.94 3.19 2.88
C GLY A 321 18.10 1.74 2.50
N TYR A 322 16.99 1.04 2.58
CA TYR A 322 16.89 -0.38 2.21
C TYR A 322 16.18 -0.58 0.88
N GLY A 323 16.44 -1.74 0.31
CA GLY A 323 15.71 -2.29 -0.82
C GLY A 323 15.48 -3.78 -0.68
N ILE A 324 14.47 -4.26 -1.41
CA ILE A 324 14.13 -5.68 -1.57
C ILE A 324 14.74 -6.21 -2.86
N PHE A 325 15.22 -7.45 -2.86
CA PHE A 325 15.60 -8.13 -4.09
C PHE A 325 14.37 -8.43 -4.95
N ILE A 326 14.47 -8.24 -6.26
CA ILE A 326 13.38 -8.50 -7.21
C ILE A 326 12.89 -9.96 -7.15
N GLU A 327 13.77 -10.94 -6.93
CA GLU A 327 13.38 -12.34 -6.76
C GLU A 327 12.39 -12.56 -5.62
N ASN A 328 12.46 -11.76 -4.53
CA ASN A 328 11.52 -11.87 -3.43
C ASN A 328 10.13 -11.34 -3.85
N MET A 329 10.09 -10.27 -4.63
CA MET A 329 8.83 -9.72 -5.14
C MET A 329 8.17 -10.68 -6.14
N LEU A 330 8.94 -11.26 -7.07
CA LEU A 330 8.44 -12.13 -8.14
C LEU A 330 7.75 -13.41 -7.63
N LYS A 331 8.06 -13.87 -6.40
CA LYS A 331 7.38 -15.01 -5.79
C LYS A 331 5.87 -14.80 -5.59
N ASN A 332 5.43 -13.55 -5.57
CA ASN A 332 4.04 -13.18 -5.28
C ASN A 332 3.22 -12.85 -6.53
N VAL A 333 3.83 -12.84 -7.71
CA VAL A 333 3.20 -12.50 -9.00
C VAL A 333 2.48 -13.68 -9.65
N LYS A 334 2.63 -14.89 -9.11
CA LYS A 334 2.01 -16.13 -9.63
C LYS A 334 0.57 -16.24 -9.20
#